data_4b2818d5bee57e7e051044bd38fecff1
#
_entry.id   4b2818d5bee57e7e051044bd38fecff1
#
_cell.length_a   1.000
_cell.length_b   1.000
_cell.length_c   1.000
_cell.angle_alpha   90.00
_cell.angle_beta   90.00
_cell.angle_gamma   90.00
#
_symmetry.space_group_name_H-M   'P 1'
#
loop_
_entity.id
_entity.type
_entity.pdbx_description
1 polymer ?
#
loop_
_entity_poly.entity_id
_entity_poly.type
_entity_poly.pdbx_seq_one_letter_code
_entity_poly.pdbx_strand_id
1 'polypeptide(L)'
;IMDESIIKSLFRWFADCEVLEVDNDLNVDYLGDDPEQYSIEVVPCKTVLKQYIDGSAKCQYLFIFASRENYSPDESINIANLEFYERLEEWIAEQDLNGKLPKLPEGLTPLSVKVLSSGYAIDNDTKSARYQIQCQLKYTKIGGKK
;
A
#
# COMPACT_ATOMS: atom_id res chain seq x y z
N ILE A 1 22.87 -3.17 -7.33
CA ILE A 1 22.56 -3.08 -7.62
C ILE A 1 21.51 -2.85 -8.09
N MET A 2 21.04 -2.61 -8.38
CA MET A 2 20.10 -2.42 -8.70
C MET A 2 19.03 -3.04 -8.62
N ASP A 3 18.76 -3.67 -8.05
CA ASP A 3 17.57 -4.42 -7.80
C ASP A 3 16.51 -3.72 -7.03
N GLU A 4 16.67 -2.46 -6.84
CA GLU A 4 15.66 -1.65 -6.20
C GLU A 4 14.48 -1.45 -7.15
N SER A 5 13.27 -1.48 -6.58
CA SER A 5 12.06 -1.25 -7.34
C SER A 5 11.06 -0.53 -6.44
N ILE A 6 10.04 0.05 -7.06
CA ILE A 6 9.02 0.76 -6.30
C ILE A 6 8.27 -0.20 -5.38
N ILE A 7 7.94 -1.40 -5.89
CA ILE A 7 7.20 -2.35 -5.05
C ILE A 7 8.05 -2.81 -3.86
N LYS A 8 9.34 -2.97 -4.05
CA LYS A 8 10.23 -3.35 -2.95
C LYS A 8 10.32 -2.22 -1.93
N SER A 9 10.36 -0.97 -2.38
CA SER A 9 10.36 0.18 -1.49
C SER A 9 9.08 0.23 -0.66
N LEU A 10 7.93 -0.03 -1.28
CA LEU A 10 6.66 -0.08 -0.58
C LEU A 10 6.62 -1.22 0.43
N PHE A 11 7.14 -2.38 0.03
CA PHE A 11 7.20 -3.52 0.94
C PHE A 11 7.99 -3.18 2.20
N ARG A 12 9.15 -2.55 2.04
CA ARG A 12 9.96 -2.16 3.20
C ARG A 12 9.27 -1.11 4.06
N TRP A 13 8.58 -0.19 3.41
CA TRP A 13 7.87 0.87 4.10
C TRP A 13 6.76 0.30 4.99
N PHE A 14 5.97 -0.63 4.45
CA PHE A 14 4.93 -1.28 5.23
C PHE A 14 5.49 -2.24 6.28
N ALA A 15 6.65 -2.83 6.01
CA ALA A 15 7.27 -3.74 6.98
C ALA A 15 7.61 -3.03 8.28
N ASP A 16 7.82 -1.71 8.23
CA ASP A 16 8.10 -0.92 9.42
C ASP A 16 6.84 -0.36 10.08
N CYS A 17 5.67 -0.69 9.55
CA CYS A 17 4.42 -0.16 10.08
C CYS A 17 4.03 -0.88 11.36
N GLU A 18 3.93 -0.11 12.43
CA GLU A 18 3.63 -0.69 13.75
C GLU A 18 2.18 -1.12 13.88
N VAL A 19 1.31 -0.71 12.97
CA VAL A 19 -0.09 -1.14 12.98
C VAL A 19 -0.23 -2.61 12.56
N LEU A 20 0.70 -3.11 11.73
CA LEU A 20 0.65 -4.48 11.25
C LEU A 20 1.08 -5.44 12.35
N GLU A 21 0.42 -6.61 12.41
CA GLU A 21 0.76 -7.64 13.36
C GLU A 21 2.09 -8.30 12.97
N VAL A 22 3.02 -8.39 13.91
CA VAL A 22 4.36 -8.88 13.59
C VAL A 22 4.37 -10.34 13.16
N ASP A 23 3.38 -11.11 13.61
CA ASP A 23 3.33 -12.54 13.30
C ASP A 23 2.65 -12.82 11.97
N ASN A 24 2.06 -11.79 11.33
CA ASN A 24 1.36 -11.99 10.06
C ASN A 24 2.33 -11.78 8.91
N ASP A 25 2.19 -12.62 7.88
CA ASP A 25 3.05 -12.51 6.70
C ASP A 25 2.64 -11.34 5.83
N LEU A 26 3.62 -10.60 5.36
CA LEU A 26 3.42 -9.55 4.37
C LEU A 26 3.97 -10.05 3.04
N ASN A 27 3.11 -10.12 2.03
CA ASN A 27 3.45 -10.68 0.72
C ASN A 27 3.30 -9.62 -0.36
N VAL A 28 3.75 -9.98 -1.57
CA VAL A 28 3.59 -9.12 -2.75
C VAL A 28 2.81 -9.91 -3.79
N ASP A 29 1.70 -9.31 -4.25
CA ASP A 29 0.81 -9.92 -5.26
C ASP A 29 0.37 -11.33 -4.89
N TYR A 30 0.26 -11.60 -3.61
CA TYR A 30 -0.17 -12.92 -3.13
C TYR A 30 -0.90 -12.77 -1.82
N LEU A 31 -2.10 -13.32 -1.74
CA LEU A 31 -2.85 -13.37 -0.49
C LEU A 31 -3.38 -14.79 -0.35
N GLY A 32 -2.90 -15.50 0.67
CA GLY A 32 -3.31 -16.88 0.90
C GLY A 32 -4.75 -16.97 1.37
N ASP A 33 -5.21 -18.22 1.50
CA ASP A 33 -6.57 -18.48 1.92
C ASP A 33 -6.74 -18.43 3.44
N ASP A 34 -5.64 -18.55 4.18
CA ASP A 34 -5.68 -18.50 5.63
C ASP A 34 -5.78 -17.07 6.13
N PRO A 35 -6.45 -16.85 7.27
CA PRO A 35 -6.54 -15.50 7.85
C PRO A 35 -5.19 -14.97 8.32
N GLU A 36 -5.17 -13.67 8.59
CA GLU A 36 -4.03 -12.99 9.19
C GLU A 36 -2.82 -12.94 8.26
N GLN A 37 -3.08 -12.62 7.01
CA GLN A 37 -2.03 -12.39 6.01
C GLN A 37 -2.25 -11.04 5.36
N TYR A 38 -1.16 -10.43 4.92
CA TYR A 38 -1.20 -9.15 4.23
C TYR A 38 -0.57 -9.29 2.84
N SER A 39 -0.99 -8.43 1.94
CA SER A 39 -0.40 -8.38 0.60
C SER A 39 -0.41 -6.96 0.07
N ILE A 40 0.66 -6.60 -0.64
CA ILE A 40 0.71 -5.37 -1.41
C ILE A 40 0.59 -5.77 -2.87
N GLU A 41 -0.42 -5.23 -3.56
CA GLU A 41 -0.71 -5.63 -4.93
C GLU A 41 -0.66 -4.44 -5.87
N VAL A 42 -0.04 -4.63 -7.02
CA VAL A 42 0.11 -3.57 -8.01
C VAL A 42 -1.18 -3.42 -8.79
N VAL A 43 -1.59 -2.18 -9.01
CA VAL A 43 -2.76 -1.88 -9.83
C VAL A 43 -2.28 -1.21 -11.10
N PRO A 44 -2.64 -1.73 -12.28
CA PRO A 44 -2.24 -1.08 -13.52
C PRO A 44 -2.79 0.34 -13.61
N CYS A 45 -1.98 1.25 -14.10
CA CYS A 45 -2.41 2.64 -14.22
C CYS A 45 -1.51 3.37 -15.21
N LYS A 46 -1.95 4.56 -15.60
CA LYS A 46 -1.11 5.45 -16.37
C LYS A 46 -0.03 5.98 -15.43
N THR A 47 1.23 5.67 -15.73
CA THR A 47 2.32 6.00 -14.83
C THR A 47 2.63 7.50 -14.82
N VAL A 48 2.76 8.11 -15.99
CA VAL A 48 3.18 9.51 -16.07
C VAL A 48 1.95 10.40 -15.99
N LEU A 49 1.92 11.25 -14.98
CA LEU A 49 0.85 12.24 -14.82
C LEU A 49 1.16 13.54 -15.52
N LYS A 50 2.42 13.95 -15.49
CA LYS A 50 2.82 15.21 -16.11
C LYS A 50 4.28 15.12 -16.50
N GLN A 51 4.58 15.56 -17.71
CA GLN A 51 5.94 15.62 -18.23
C GLN A 51 6.40 17.07 -18.23
N TYR A 52 7.63 17.30 -17.79
CA TYR A 52 8.18 18.66 -17.74
C TYR A 52 9.18 18.87 -18.86
N ILE A 53 9.46 20.14 -19.15
CA ILE A 53 10.31 20.48 -20.28
C ILE A 53 11.73 19.95 -20.11
N ASP A 54 12.22 19.87 -18.88
CA ASP A 54 13.58 19.38 -18.62
C ASP A 54 13.69 17.87 -18.72
N GLY A 55 12.61 17.17 -19.09
CA GLY A 55 12.60 15.71 -19.20
C GLY A 55 12.17 15.01 -17.96
N SER A 56 12.06 15.72 -16.84
CA SER A 56 11.56 15.09 -15.62
C SER A 56 10.05 14.89 -15.73
N ALA A 57 9.51 14.08 -14.84
CA ALA A 57 8.09 13.75 -14.88
C ALA A 57 7.54 13.58 -13.48
N LYS A 58 6.26 13.90 -13.33
CA LYS A 58 5.50 13.56 -12.14
C LYS A 58 4.73 12.29 -12.45
N CYS A 59 4.89 11.30 -11.59
CA CYS A 59 4.38 9.95 -11.85
C CYS A 59 3.53 9.47 -10.70
N GLN A 60 2.80 8.40 -10.95
CA GLN A 60 2.02 7.73 -9.91
C GLN A 60 2.23 6.23 -9.98
N TYR A 61 1.99 5.60 -8.85
CA TYR A 61 2.02 4.16 -8.71
C TYR A 61 0.82 3.78 -7.85
N LEU A 62 -0.11 3.04 -8.42
CA LEU A 62 -1.31 2.63 -7.69
C LEU A 62 -1.10 1.23 -7.13
N PHE A 63 -1.54 1.03 -5.91
CA PHE A 63 -1.41 -0.27 -5.27
C PHE A 63 -2.54 -0.47 -4.29
N ILE A 64 -2.74 -1.73 -3.95
CA ILE A 64 -3.72 -2.15 -2.96
C ILE A 64 -2.96 -2.75 -1.79
N PHE A 65 -3.32 -2.36 -0.57
CA PHE A 65 -2.95 -3.10 0.61
C PHE A 65 -4.15 -3.96 0.99
N ALA A 66 -3.94 -5.26 1.02
CA ALA A 66 -5.01 -6.21 1.28
C ALA A 66 -4.65 -7.11 2.45
N SER A 67 -5.67 -7.63 3.10
CA SER A 67 -5.46 -8.62 4.15
C SER A 67 -6.56 -9.67 4.07
N ARG A 68 -6.23 -10.85 4.58
CA ARG A 68 -7.22 -11.90 4.81
C ARG A 68 -7.43 -11.95 6.32
N GLU A 69 -8.66 -11.68 6.74
CA GLU A 69 -8.99 -11.59 8.15
C GLU A 69 -10.05 -12.61 8.51
N ASN A 70 -10.15 -12.93 9.80
CA ASN A 70 -11.24 -13.74 10.28
C ASN A 70 -12.55 -13.00 10.04
N TYR A 71 -13.57 -13.73 9.65
CA TYR A 71 -14.87 -13.16 9.33
C TYR A 71 -15.93 -14.05 9.98
N SER A 72 -16.92 -13.42 10.59
CA SER A 72 -17.88 -14.17 11.38
C SER A 72 -19.17 -13.33 11.48
N PRO A 73 -20.32 -13.98 11.78
CA PRO A 73 -21.51 -13.20 12.11
C PRO A 73 -21.34 -12.38 13.38
N ASP A 74 -20.32 -12.65 14.18
CA ASP A 74 -20.04 -11.87 15.39
C ASP A 74 -19.57 -10.48 15.00
N GLU A 75 -20.33 -9.48 15.40
CA GLU A 75 -20.07 -8.09 15.06
C GLU A 75 -18.71 -7.61 15.56
N SER A 76 -18.30 -8.10 16.74
CA SER A 76 -17.05 -7.61 17.34
C SER A 76 -15.83 -7.94 16.49
N ILE A 77 -15.83 -9.09 15.82
CA ILE A 77 -14.73 -9.47 14.94
C ILE A 77 -14.69 -8.56 13.73
N ASN A 78 -15.85 -8.32 13.12
CA ASN A 78 -15.91 -7.51 11.90
C ASN A 78 -15.61 -6.04 12.20
N ILE A 79 -16.04 -5.55 13.37
CA ILE A 79 -15.71 -4.20 13.80
C ILE A 79 -14.20 -4.07 13.98
N ALA A 80 -13.56 -5.06 14.61
CA ALA A 80 -12.11 -5.02 14.83
C ALA A 80 -11.36 -4.97 13.50
N ASN A 81 -11.85 -5.69 12.49
CA ASN A 81 -11.23 -5.66 11.17
C ASN A 81 -11.29 -4.27 10.55
N LEU A 82 -12.42 -3.60 10.67
CA LEU A 82 -12.57 -2.25 10.14
C LEU A 82 -11.74 -1.24 10.93
N GLU A 83 -11.66 -1.42 12.25
CA GLU A 83 -10.83 -0.56 13.09
C GLU A 83 -9.35 -0.68 12.74
N PHE A 84 -8.90 -1.89 12.41
CA PHE A 84 -7.54 -2.07 11.93
C PHE A 84 -7.26 -1.18 10.72
N TYR A 85 -8.19 -1.15 9.76
CA TYR A 85 -8.01 -0.35 8.56
C TYR A 85 -8.08 1.14 8.86
N GLU A 86 -8.90 1.56 9.83
CA GLU A 86 -8.90 2.95 10.25
C GLU A 86 -7.53 3.36 10.79
N ARG A 87 -6.94 2.51 11.63
CA ARG A 87 -5.61 2.78 12.16
C ARG A 87 -4.55 2.79 11.06
N LEU A 88 -4.66 1.88 10.11
CA LEU A 88 -3.71 1.82 9.01
C LEU A 88 -3.81 3.09 8.15
N GLU A 89 -5.02 3.54 7.86
CA GLU A 89 -5.20 4.77 7.10
C GLU A 89 -4.63 5.96 7.84
N GLU A 90 -4.82 6.02 9.15
CA GLU A 90 -4.24 7.08 9.96
C GLU A 90 -2.72 7.03 9.93
N TRP A 91 -2.15 5.84 10.01
CA TRP A 91 -0.70 5.69 9.95
C TRP A 91 -0.16 6.21 8.63
N ILE A 92 -0.81 5.86 7.52
CA ILE A 92 -0.39 6.32 6.20
C ILE A 92 -0.47 7.84 6.13
N ALA A 93 -1.56 8.43 6.63
CA ALA A 93 -1.73 9.87 6.62
C ALA A 93 -0.66 10.57 7.46
N GLU A 94 -0.31 10.00 8.60
CA GLU A 94 0.73 10.56 9.45
C GLU A 94 2.09 10.51 8.77
N GLN A 95 2.41 9.38 8.15
CA GLN A 95 3.70 9.26 7.47
C GLN A 95 3.79 10.28 6.34
N ASP A 96 2.71 10.43 5.60
CA ASP A 96 2.67 11.40 4.52
C ASP A 96 2.84 12.83 5.05
N LEU A 97 2.12 13.18 6.11
CA LEU A 97 2.19 14.50 6.70
C LEU A 97 3.59 14.83 7.21
N ASN A 98 4.25 13.86 7.78
CA ASN A 98 5.57 14.06 8.39
C ASN A 98 6.73 13.83 7.42
N GLY A 99 6.43 13.56 6.15
CA GLY A 99 7.46 13.35 5.15
C GLY A 99 8.19 12.03 5.26
N LYS A 100 7.65 11.09 6.01
CA LYS A 100 8.27 9.78 6.19
C LYS A 100 7.75 8.83 5.12
N LEU A 101 8.17 9.08 3.90
CA LEU A 101 7.67 8.37 2.73
C LEU A 101 8.58 7.20 2.38
N PRO A 102 8.12 6.28 1.52
CA PRO A 102 8.96 5.16 1.12
C PRO A 102 10.25 5.67 0.47
N LYS A 103 11.34 4.96 0.73
CA LYS A 103 12.60 5.27 0.10
C LYS A 103 12.62 4.65 -1.28
N LEU A 104 12.49 5.46 -2.30
CA LEU A 104 12.40 4.98 -3.67
C LEU A 104 13.79 4.78 -4.29
N PRO A 105 13.87 4.01 -5.39
CA PRO A 105 15.13 3.85 -6.10
C PRO A 105 15.73 5.18 -6.54
N GLU A 106 17.02 5.15 -6.83
CA GLU A 106 17.74 6.35 -7.25
C GLU A 106 17.07 6.99 -8.46
N GLY A 107 16.97 8.31 -8.45
CA GLY A 107 16.32 9.06 -9.53
C GLY A 107 14.83 9.28 -9.33
N LEU A 108 14.25 8.67 -8.31
CA LEU A 108 12.84 8.82 -7.99
C LEU A 108 12.71 9.48 -6.63
N THR A 109 11.85 10.49 -6.53
CA THR A 109 11.63 11.20 -5.28
C THR A 109 10.16 11.10 -4.90
N PRO A 110 9.85 10.51 -3.73
CA PRO A 110 8.45 10.39 -3.32
C PRO A 110 7.87 11.75 -2.98
N LEU A 111 6.63 11.96 -3.36
CA LEU A 111 5.91 13.20 -3.06
C LEU A 111 4.82 12.98 -2.02
N SER A 112 4.07 11.90 -2.15
CA SER A 112 2.97 11.63 -1.24
C SER A 112 2.50 10.19 -1.38
N VAL A 113 1.92 9.67 -0.30
CA VAL A 113 1.17 8.41 -0.34
C VAL A 113 -0.21 8.73 0.22
N LYS A 114 -1.25 8.45 -0.56
CA LYS A 114 -2.62 8.75 -0.17
C LYS A 114 -3.48 7.49 -0.26
N VAL A 115 -4.43 7.38 0.65
CA VAL A 115 -5.44 6.33 0.58
C VAL A 115 -6.58 6.86 -0.30
N LEU A 116 -6.93 6.10 -1.34
CA LEU A 116 -7.97 6.50 -2.27
C LEU A 116 -9.33 5.96 -1.89
N SER A 117 -9.37 4.83 -1.18
CA SER A 117 -10.63 4.25 -0.73
C SER A 117 -10.45 3.69 0.66
N SER A 118 -11.49 3.79 1.48
CA SER A 118 -11.46 3.24 2.83
C SER A 118 -11.44 1.72 2.81
N GLY A 119 -10.99 1.12 3.90
CA GLY A 119 -10.95 -0.32 4.03
C GLY A 119 -12.35 -0.92 4.00
N TYR A 120 -12.49 -2.01 3.27
CA TYR A 120 -13.79 -2.68 3.16
C TYR A 120 -13.57 -4.14 2.77
N ALA A 121 -14.56 -4.96 3.12
CA ALA A 121 -14.55 -6.37 2.76
C ALA A 121 -15.07 -6.52 1.34
N ILE A 122 -14.35 -7.23 0.49
CA ILE A 122 -14.78 -7.39 -0.89
C ILE A 122 -15.09 -8.84 -1.25
N ASP A 123 -14.59 -9.78 -0.47
CA ASP A 123 -14.80 -11.20 -0.77
C ASP A 123 -14.77 -11.94 0.55
N ASN A 124 -15.84 -12.62 0.87
CA ASN A 124 -15.91 -13.32 2.13
C ASN A 124 -16.55 -14.69 1.95
N ASP A 125 -16.18 -15.60 2.83
CA ASP A 125 -16.87 -16.86 2.99
C ASP A 125 -17.27 -16.98 4.46
N THR A 126 -17.51 -18.20 4.94
CA THR A 126 -18.01 -18.35 6.29
C THR A 126 -16.95 -18.11 7.37
N LYS A 127 -15.67 -18.07 7.00
CA LYS A 127 -14.59 -18.01 7.98
C LYS A 127 -13.64 -16.86 7.78
N SER A 128 -13.46 -16.40 6.57
CA SER A 128 -12.50 -15.33 6.30
C SER A 128 -13.02 -14.37 5.26
N ALA A 129 -12.46 -13.18 5.26
CA ALA A 129 -12.82 -12.15 4.31
C ALA A 129 -11.56 -11.45 3.85
N ARG A 130 -11.57 -11.05 2.58
CA ARG A 130 -10.53 -10.18 2.06
C ARG A 130 -10.97 -8.72 2.28
N TYR A 131 -10.12 -7.97 2.94
CA TYR A 131 -10.28 -6.53 3.11
C TYR A 131 -9.18 -5.83 2.32
N GLN A 132 -9.46 -4.63 1.84
CA GLN A 132 -8.42 -3.90 1.12
C GLN A 132 -8.65 -2.40 1.14
N ILE A 133 -7.55 -1.66 0.95
CA ILE A 133 -7.60 -0.24 0.65
C ILE A 133 -6.81 -0.03 -0.63
N GLN A 134 -7.20 0.97 -1.39
CA GLN A 134 -6.47 1.34 -2.60
C GLN A 134 -5.69 2.62 -2.31
N CYS A 135 -4.43 2.64 -2.71
CA CYS A 135 -3.52 3.72 -2.39
C CYS A 135 -2.82 4.24 -3.64
N GLN A 136 -2.34 5.47 -3.54
CA GLN A 136 -1.60 6.10 -4.62
C GLN A 136 -0.32 6.70 -4.06
N LEU A 137 0.80 6.30 -4.67
CA LEU A 137 2.09 6.93 -4.44
C LEU A 137 2.33 7.88 -5.60
N LYS A 138 2.62 9.15 -5.29
CA LYS A 138 3.06 10.10 -6.29
C LYS A 138 4.54 10.36 -6.11
N TYR A 139 5.26 10.46 -7.21
CA TYR A 139 6.70 10.66 -7.15
C TYR A 139 7.16 11.41 -8.39
N THR A 140 8.35 11.99 -8.31
CA THR A 140 8.98 12.60 -9.47
C THR A 140 10.11 11.73 -9.96
N LYS A 141 10.31 11.72 -11.27
CA LYS A 141 11.40 11.01 -11.91
C LYS A 141 12.28 12.05 -12.58
N ILE A 142 13.58 12.00 -12.28
CA ILE A 142 14.48 13.00 -12.86
C ILE A 142 14.59 12.78 -14.37
N GLY A 143 14.89 13.88 -15.08
CA GLY A 143 15.01 13.86 -16.52
C GLY A 143 16.10 12.92 -16.96
N GLY A 144 15.74 12.17 -17.95
CA GLY A 144 16.66 11.21 -18.44
C GLY A 144 17.68 11.88 -19.28
N LYS A 145 18.87 11.56 -19.21
CA LYS A 145 19.67 11.80 -20.01
C LYS A 145 19.93 10.69 -20.62
N LYS A 146 19.89 10.45 -21.27
CA LYS A 146 19.87 9.35 -21.79
C LYS A 146 20.68 8.96 -21.97
#